data_6d6775f2421eb7d310bc13760a1f681e
#
_entry.id   6d6775f2421eb7d310bc13760a1f681e
#
_cell.length_a   1.000
_cell.length_b   1.000
_cell.length_c   1.000
_cell.angle_alpha   90.00
_cell.angle_beta   90.00
_cell.angle_gamma   90.00
#
_symmetry.space_group_name_H-M   'P 1'
#
loop_
_entity.id
_entity.type
_entity.pdbx_description
1 polymer ?
#
loop_
_entity_poly.entity_id
_entity_poly.type
_entity_poly.pdbx_seq_one_letter_code
_entity_poly.pdbx_strand_id
1 'polypeptide(L)'
;MKKSTKKGWKIVGIVFCVVILLLAIACGMVFGGVFTHKPGGQDAACKVLQITDVHILNNAKKDQKAFRTITQMIEASRPDIIVVTGDITSEDENMRAFRTFGEFMESFNIPWGFVYGNHDAETRRTHTKTQLSEYLESLEYCFFDRGPEDVDGEGNYYYNVTDDSGKIIMSLMMMDSNMYYRDPVTGQDDGYDCFHENQIAWYEKTIKSIAQNVNGDENQVVPSLAFFHIPMREYLTGYETAKKNGAILDGAKLEAVYCSNHDDEMFETMKRLGSTKGCFAGHDHMNNYTV
;
A
#
# COMPACT_ATOMS: atom_id res chain seq x y z
N MET A 1 -31.75 21.05 35.16
CA MET A 1 -31.48 20.68 33.75
C MET A 1 -30.18 21.33 33.29
N LYS A 2 -29.06 20.63 33.30
CA LYS A 2 -27.79 21.14 32.80
C LYS A 2 -27.58 20.60 31.36
N LYS A 3 -27.54 21.51 30.40
CA LYS A 3 -27.19 21.20 28.98
C LYS A 3 -25.70 20.91 28.91
N SER A 4 -25.36 19.69 28.52
CA SER A 4 -24.00 19.28 28.13
C SER A 4 -23.71 19.81 26.73
N THR A 5 -22.77 20.73 26.61
CA THR A 5 -22.24 21.19 25.33
C THR A 5 -21.16 20.21 24.90
N LYS A 6 -21.47 19.36 23.91
CA LYS A 6 -20.48 18.59 23.20
C LYS A 6 -19.61 19.53 22.35
N LYS A 7 -18.38 19.73 22.78
CA LYS A 7 -17.34 20.44 22.01
C LYS A 7 -16.94 19.53 20.83
N GLY A 8 -17.45 19.87 19.65
CA GLY A 8 -17.00 19.24 18.41
C GLY A 8 -15.55 19.63 18.14
N TRP A 9 -14.67 18.64 18.10
CA TRP A 9 -13.31 18.81 17.64
C TRP A 9 -13.34 18.91 16.10
N LYS A 10 -13.12 20.10 15.59
CA LYS A 10 -12.81 20.28 14.18
C LYS A 10 -11.37 19.81 13.97
N ILE A 11 -11.21 18.62 13.46
CA ILE A 11 -9.92 18.10 12.97
C ILE A 11 -9.71 18.74 11.61
N VAL A 12 -8.85 19.75 11.56
CA VAL A 12 -8.38 20.35 10.32
C VAL A 12 -7.34 19.40 9.73
N GLY A 13 -7.68 18.85 8.60
CA GLY A 13 -7.05 17.96 7.66
C GLY A 13 -5.53 17.81 7.63
N ILE A 14 -5.10 16.65 8.01
CA ILE A 14 -4.20 15.76 7.27
C ILE A 14 -4.91 14.41 7.43
N VAL A 15 -5.51 13.92 6.37
CA VAL A 15 -6.21 12.65 6.38
C VAL A 15 -5.19 11.57 6.11
N PHE A 16 -4.81 10.86 7.15
CA PHE A 16 -4.12 9.59 7.03
C PHE A 16 -5.19 8.51 6.84
N CYS A 17 -5.24 7.91 5.65
CA CYS A 17 -5.99 6.67 5.50
C CYS A 17 -5.23 5.57 6.21
N VAL A 18 -5.75 5.12 7.35
CA VAL A 18 -5.22 3.98 8.07
C VAL A 18 -6.27 2.90 8.07
N VAL A 19 -5.96 1.81 7.40
CA VAL A 19 -6.75 0.60 7.45
C VAL A 19 -6.03 -0.41 8.33
N ILE A 20 -6.65 -0.78 9.45
CA ILE A 20 -6.18 -1.90 10.26
C ILE A 20 -6.94 -3.13 9.81
N LEU A 21 -6.25 -4.01 9.08
CA LEU A 21 -6.80 -5.28 8.69
C LEU A 21 -6.44 -6.35 9.73
N LEU A 22 -7.44 -6.85 10.45
CA LEU A 22 -7.29 -7.99 11.33
C LEU A 22 -7.56 -9.26 10.52
N LEU A 23 -6.49 -9.94 10.12
CA LEU A 23 -6.60 -11.27 9.52
C LEU A 23 -6.37 -12.31 10.62
N ALA A 24 -7.35 -13.18 10.84
CA ALA A 24 -7.18 -14.36 11.70
C ALA A 24 -6.33 -15.41 10.97
N ILE A 25 -5.00 -15.20 11.00
CA ILE A 25 -4.02 -16.04 10.32
C ILE A 25 -2.91 -16.33 11.34
N ALA A 26 -2.55 -17.61 11.51
CA ALA A 26 -1.33 -17.96 12.22
C ALA A 26 -0.14 -17.53 11.37
N CYS A 27 0.69 -16.62 11.89
CA CYS A 27 1.88 -16.09 11.19
C CYS A 27 3.14 -16.90 11.55
N GLY A 28 3.90 -17.28 10.57
CA GLY A 28 5.21 -17.90 10.69
C GLY A 28 6.18 -17.39 9.61
N MET A 29 7.34 -17.91 9.49
CA MET A 29 8.50 -17.36 8.75
C MET A 29 8.22 -16.86 7.33
N VAL A 30 8.96 -15.82 6.95
CA VAL A 30 8.98 -15.18 5.64
C VAL A 30 10.21 -15.64 4.85
N PHE A 31 10.02 -16.00 3.56
CA PHE A 31 11.11 -16.27 2.62
C PHE A 31 11.32 -15.06 1.71
N GLY A 32 12.51 -14.46 1.81
CA GLY A 32 12.92 -13.27 1.07
C GLY A 32 13.82 -12.35 1.90
N GLY A 33 13.63 -12.26 3.15
CA GLY A 33 14.45 -11.70 4.22
C GLY A 33 13.94 -12.36 5.48
N VAL A 34 14.82 -12.90 6.30
CA VAL A 34 14.46 -13.75 7.44
C VAL A 34 13.86 -12.90 8.56
N PHE A 35 12.59 -12.66 8.53
CA PHE A 35 11.87 -12.18 9.71
C PHE A 35 10.93 -13.27 10.21
N THR A 36 11.22 -13.78 11.41
CA THR A 36 10.31 -14.69 12.11
C THR A 36 9.37 -13.88 12.98
N HIS A 37 8.12 -13.80 12.61
CA HIS A 37 7.09 -13.33 13.53
C HIS A 37 6.49 -14.53 14.27
N LYS A 38 6.52 -14.51 15.61
CA LYS A 38 5.80 -15.46 16.45
C LYS A 38 4.51 -14.80 16.94
N PRO A 39 3.34 -15.22 16.44
CA PRO A 39 2.09 -14.77 17.04
C PRO A 39 1.98 -15.29 18.48
N GLY A 40 1.47 -14.47 19.35
CA GLY A 40 1.22 -14.86 20.74
C GLY A 40 -0.07 -15.69 20.86
N GLY A 41 -0.02 -17.01 20.61
CA GLY A 41 -1.16 -17.92 20.87
C GLY A 41 -1.87 -18.47 19.63
N GLN A 42 -2.68 -19.51 19.81
CA GLN A 42 -3.33 -20.32 18.75
C GLN A 42 -4.35 -19.56 17.86
N ASP A 43 -4.68 -18.31 18.16
CA ASP A 43 -5.65 -17.46 17.43
C ASP A 43 -5.09 -16.07 17.08
N ALA A 44 -3.76 -15.91 16.94
CA ALA A 44 -3.18 -14.63 16.66
C ALA A 44 -3.40 -14.23 15.20
N ALA A 45 -4.12 -13.13 14.99
CA ALA A 45 -4.29 -12.50 13.69
C ALA A 45 -3.02 -11.71 13.30
N CYS A 46 -2.55 -11.83 12.06
CA CYS A 46 -1.53 -10.94 11.50
C CYS A 46 -2.14 -9.57 11.25
N LYS A 47 -1.57 -8.53 11.84
CA LYS A 47 -2.05 -7.16 11.73
C LYS A 47 -1.19 -6.40 10.73
N VAL A 48 -1.81 -5.95 9.64
CA VAL A 48 -1.18 -5.06 8.67
C VAL A 48 -1.71 -3.66 8.88
N LEU A 49 -0.81 -2.70 9.13
CA LEU A 49 -1.13 -1.27 9.19
C LEU A 49 -0.79 -0.63 7.85
N GLN A 50 -1.78 -0.07 7.16
CA GLN A 50 -1.53 0.76 5.99
C GLN A 50 -1.35 2.22 6.40
N ILE A 51 -0.33 2.88 5.84
CA ILE A 51 -0.06 4.32 5.94
C ILE A 51 0.07 4.86 4.52
N THR A 52 -0.48 6.03 4.25
CA THR A 52 -0.40 6.64 2.92
C THR A 52 -0.35 8.16 3.00
N ASP A 53 0.11 8.82 1.94
CA ASP A 53 0.00 10.26 1.74
C ASP A 53 0.57 11.09 2.92
N VAL A 54 1.78 10.73 3.36
CA VAL A 54 2.41 11.36 4.54
C VAL A 54 2.84 12.80 4.24
N HIS A 55 3.25 13.07 3.00
CA HIS A 55 3.67 14.38 2.50
C HIS A 55 4.64 15.11 3.44
N ILE A 56 5.80 14.49 3.70
CA ILE A 56 6.90 15.10 4.45
C ILE A 56 7.34 16.38 3.73
N LEU A 57 7.39 17.50 4.47
CA LEU A 57 7.67 18.84 3.96
C LEU A 57 9.12 19.27 4.18
N ASN A 58 10.01 18.35 4.55
CA ASN A 58 11.39 18.69 4.96
C ASN A 58 11.45 19.78 6.05
N ASN A 59 10.41 19.85 6.88
CA ASN A 59 10.23 20.83 7.93
C ASN A 59 9.93 20.13 9.27
N ALA A 60 10.94 19.97 10.11
CA ALA A 60 10.85 19.21 11.35
C ALA A 60 9.66 19.58 12.25
N LYS A 61 9.23 20.86 12.27
CA LYS A 61 8.10 21.30 13.09
C LYS A 61 6.75 20.85 12.50
N LYS A 62 6.60 20.89 11.17
CA LYS A 62 5.36 20.45 10.50
C LYS A 62 5.29 18.94 10.45
N ASP A 63 6.39 18.29 10.12
CA ASP A 63 6.49 16.84 9.97
C ASP A 63 6.30 16.10 11.31
N GLN A 64 6.66 16.74 12.44
CA GLN A 64 6.47 16.19 13.77
C GLN A 64 5.00 15.81 14.08
N LYS A 65 4.03 16.49 13.47
CA LYS A 65 2.61 16.14 13.66
C LYS A 65 2.29 14.80 12.98
N ALA A 66 2.77 14.61 11.76
CA ALA A 66 2.64 13.36 11.03
C ALA A 66 3.27 12.20 11.81
N PHE A 67 4.53 12.37 12.21
CA PHE A 67 5.25 11.35 12.97
C PHE A 67 4.57 10.98 14.30
N ARG A 68 4.06 11.96 15.05
CA ARG A 68 3.29 11.66 16.27
C ARG A 68 2.02 10.88 15.98
N THR A 69 1.31 11.21 14.90
CA THR A 69 0.09 10.48 14.51
C THR A 69 0.44 9.05 14.14
N ILE A 70 1.45 8.83 13.32
CA ILE A 70 1.92 7.48 12.94
C ILE A 70 2.35 6.70 14.19
N THR A 71 3.13 7.31 15.09
CA THR A 71 3.52 6.67 16.36
C THR A 71 2.30 6.21 17.15
N GLN A 72 1.31 7.07 17.33
CA GLN A 72 0.08 6.73 18.06
C GLN A 72 -0.69 5.58 17.40
N MET A 73 -0.70 5.53 16.06
CA MET A 73 -1.35 4.45 15.32
C MET A 73 -0.62 3.12 15.50
N ILE A 74 0.70 3.13 15.43
CA ILE A 74 1.55 1.94 15.66
C ILE A 74 1.36 1.45 17.10
N GLU A 75 1.42 2.33 18.09
CA GLU A 75 1.22 1.99 19.50
C GLU A 75 -0.17 1.41 19.77
N ALA A 76 -1.21 1.98 19.15
CA ALA A 76 -2.59 1.54 19.34
C ALA A 76 -2.89 0.21 18.63
N SER A 77 -2.44 0.04 17.39
CA SER A 77 -2.71 -1.15 16.58
C SER A 77 -1.77 -2.31 16.88
N ARG A 78 -0.52 -2.00 17.26
CA ARG A 78 0.56 -2.99 17.42
C ARG A 78 0.65 -3.88 16.18
N PRO A 79 0.98 -3.32 15.02
CA PRO A 79 0.99 -4.06 13.77
C PRO A 79 2.17 -5.03 13.73
N ASP A 80 2.01 -6.10 13.00
CA ASP A 80 3.06 -7.06 12.69
C ASP A 80 3.84 -6.64 11.45
N ILE A 81 3.15 -5.94 10.53
CA ILE A 81 3.69 -5.45 9.26
C ILE A 81 3.09 -4.06 9.00
N ILE A 82 3.89 -3.16 8.44
CA ILE A 82 3.42 -1.85 7.97
C ILE A 82 3.57 -1.79 6.45
N VAL A 83 2.57 -1.28 5.75
CA VAL A 83 2.65 -1.00 4.31
C VAL A 83 2.41 0.48 4.07
N VAL A 84 3.36 1.13 3.40
CA VAL A 84 3.27 2.54 3.02
C VAL A 84 2.88 2.62 1.54
N THR A 85 1.69 3.13 1.27
CA THR A 85 1.14 3.18 -0.09
C THR A 85 1.36 4.53 -0.76
N GLY A 86 2.61 5.01 -0.74
CA GLY A 86 3.07 6.13 -1.55
C GLY A 86 2.87 7.52 -0.96
N ASP A 87 3.33 8.48 -1.73
CA ASP A 87 3.32 9.92 -1.44
C ASP A 87 3.94 10.26 -0.08
N ILE A 88 5.18 9.75 0.11
CA ILE A 88 6.01 10.17 1.26
C ILE A 88 6.23 11.67 1.20
N THR A 89 6.46 12.23 0.00
CA THR A 89 6.74 13.66 -0.13
C THR A 89 6.31 14.23 -1.49
N SER A 90 5.99 15.51 -1.48
CA SER A 90 5.83 16.35 -2.68
C SER A 90 6.92 17.43 -2.81
N GLU A 91 7.98 17.35 -2.00
CA GLU A 91 9.08 18.31 -1.99
C GLU A 91 10.14 17.98 -3.05
N ASP A 92 10.80 19.00 -3.61
CA ASP A 92 11.84 18.81 -4.64
C ASP A 92 13.04 18.02 -4.10
N GLU A 93 13.43 18.23 -2.83
CA GLU A 93 14.47 17.46 -2.14
C GLU A 93 13.90 16.13 -1.59
N ASN A 94 13.43 15.27 -2.48
CA ASN A 94 12.73 14.03 -2.13
C ASN A 94 13.61 13.05 -1.33
N MET A 95 14.86 12.84 -1.67
CA MET A 95 15.77 11.95 -0.92
C MET A 95 15.90 12.37 0.55
N ARG A 96 15.86 13.65 0.85
CA ARG A 96 15.90 14.13 2.24
C ARG A 96 14.64 13.68 3.00
N ALA A 97 13.47 13.79 2.38
CA ALA A 97 12.23 13.34 2.96
C ALA A 97 12.22 11.80 3.14
N PHE A 98 12.68 11.06 2.14
CA PHE A 98 12.81 9.61 2.20
C PHE A 98 13.74 9.16 3.34
N ARG A 99 14.90 9.81 3.53
CA ARG A 99 15.79 9.52 4.65
C ARG A 99 15.14 9.82 5.99
N THR A 100 14.51 10.99 6.12
CA THR A 100 13.82 11.37 7.36
C THR A 100 12.70 10.39 7.71
N PHE A 101 11.93 9.96 6.72
CA PHE A 101 10.84 9.00 6.91
C PHE A 101 11.37 7.58 7.15
N GLY A 102 12.35 7.13 6.38
CA GLY A 102 12.95 5.81 6.53
C GLY A 102 13.59 5.62 7.92
N GLU A 103 14.41 6.58 8.37
CA GLU A 103 14.98 6.55 9.72
C GLU A 103 13.91 6.51 10.82
N PHE A 104 12.80 7.23 10.61
CA PHE A 104 11.66 7.18 11.52
C PHE A 104 10.99 5.81 11.53
N MET A 105 10.73 5.19 10.37
CA MET A 105 10.13 3.86 10.27
C MET A 105 11.03 2.77 10.85
N GLU A 106 12.32 2.81 10.56
CA GLU A 106 13.31 1.87 11.08
C GLU A 106 13.38 1.88 12.63
N SER A 107 13.08 3.03 13.26
CA SER A 107 13.09 3.15 14.72
C SER A 107 12.08 2.26 15.45
N PHE A 108 11.06 1.77 14.76
CA PHE A 108 10.07 0.87 15.33
C PHE A 108 10.47 -0.61 15.32
N ASN A 109 11.48 -0.98 14.55
CA ASN A 109 11.90 -2.37 14.33
C ASN A 109 10.75 -3.30 13.90
N ILE A 110 9.82 -2.78 13.10
CA ILE A 110 8.69 -3.50 12.53
C ILE A 110 8.92 -3.63 11.03
N PRO A 111 8.78 -4.82 10.42
CA PRO A 111 8.88 -4.99 8.98
C PRO A 111 7.91 -4.06 8.24
N TRP A 112 8.42 -3.35 7.24
CA TRP A 112 7.57 -2.46 6.46
C TRP A 112 7.89 -2.52 4.97
N GLY A 113 6.85 -2.37 4.14
CA GLY A 113 6.95 -2.29 2.69
C GLY A 113 6.49 -0.94 2.19
N PHE A 114 6.87 -0.64 0.94
CA PHE A 114 6.57 0.63 0.30
C PHE A 114 6.15 0.42 -1.15
N VAL A 115 5.21 1.20 -1.64
CA VAL A 115 4.93 1.40 -3.06
C VAL A 115 4.98 2.88 -3.39
N TYR A 116 5.39 3.23 -4.60
CA TYR A 116 5.51 4.62 -5.01
C TYR A 116 4.15 5.29 -5.22
N GLY A 117 4.06 6.55 -4.78
CA GLY A 117 3.01 7.47 -5.19
C GLY A 117 3.47 8.38 -6.34
N ASN A 118 2.51 9.11 -6.92
CA ASN A 118 2.80 9.97 -8.06
C ASN A 118 3.70 11.16 -7.70
N HIS A 119 3.69 11.63 -6.46
CA HIS A 119 4.51 12.76 -6.04
C HIS A 119 5.95 12.39 -5.65
N ASP A 120 6.25 11.14 -5.34
CA ASP A 120 7.54 10.75 -4.78
C ASP A 120 8.73 10.99 -5.72
N ALA A 121 8.53 10.82 -7.03
CA ALA A 121 9.61 10.88 -8.03
C ALA A 121 9.25 11.69 -9.30
N GLU A 122 8.43 12.72 -9.18
CA GLU A 122 8.12 13.63 -10.29
C GLU A 122 9.39 14.26 -10.90
N THR A 123 9.31 14.66 -12.17
CA THR A 123 10.46 15.13 -12.98
C THR A 123 11.27 16.28 -12.37
N ARG A 124 10.70 17.06 -11.47
CA ARG A 124 11.39 18.15 -10.78
C ARG A 124 12.13 17.74 -9.52
N ARG A 125 12.03 16.46 -9.11
CA ARG A 125 12.69 15.96 -7.90
C ARG A 125 14.19 15.84 -8.11
N THR A 126 14.94 15.99 -7.02
CA THR A 126 16.42 15.93 -7.06
C THR A 126 16.97 14.52 -7.28
N HIS A 127 16.18 13.49 -6.95
CA HIS A 127 16.57 12.10 -7.11
C HIS A 127 15.50 11.32 -7.89
N THR A 128 15.98 10.40 -8.69
CA THR A 128 15.14 9.50 -9.49
C THR A 128 14.52 8.41 -8.62
N LYS A 129 13.47 7.75 -9.15
CA LYS A 129 12.85 6.58 -8.52
C LYS A 129 13.90 5.51 -8.18
N THR A 130 14.80 5.21 -9.12
CA THR A 130 15.89 4.24 -8.93
C THR A 130 16.82 4.61 -7.76
N GLN A 131 17.18 5.88 -7.59
CA GLN A 131 18.03 6.31 -6.47
C GLN A 131 17.29 6.21 -5.13
N LEU A 132 16.00 6.48 -5.11
CA LEU A 132 15.16 6.28 -3.93
C LEU A 132 15.01 4.80 -3.59
N SER A 133 14.86 3.95 -4.60
CA SER A 133 14.79 2.49 -4.47
C SER A 133 16.08 1.92 -3.85
N GLU A 134 17.26 2.37 -4.34
CA GLU A 134 18.55 1.99 -3.75
C GLU A 134 18.65 2.33 -2.27
N TYR A 135 18.07 3.47 -1.87
CA TYR A 135 18.02 3.82 -0.45
C TYR A 135 17.07 2.91 0.33
N LEU A 136 15.86 2.66 -0.17
CA LEU A 136 14.88 1.80 0.51
C LEU A 136 15.40 0.36 0.69
N GLU A 137 16.05 -0.20 -0.34
CA GLU A 137 16.67 -1.53 -0.31
C GLU A 137 17.85 -1.61 0.68
N SER A 138 18.43 -0.47 1.10
CA SER A 138 19.51 -0.42 2.06
C SER A 138 19.06 -0.44 3.54
N LEU A 139 17.76 -0.32 3.81
CA LEU A 139 17.18 -0.27 5.14
C LEU A 139 17.00 -1.69 5.71
N GLU A 140 17.10 -1.81 7.04
CA GLU A 140 17.11 -3.12 7.71
C GLU A 140 15.72 -3.75 7.81
N TYR A 141 14.70 -2.92 8.13
CA TYR A 141 13.32 -3.38 8.31
C TYR A 141 12.43 -3.14 7.10
N CYS A 142 12.92 -2.41 6.10
CA CYS A 142 12.21 -2.20 4.84
C CYS A 142 12.41 -3.40 3.92
N PHE A 143 11.32 -4.10 3.58
CA PHE A 143 11.38 -5.22 2.64
C PHE A 143 11.04 -4.79 1.20
N PHE A 144 11.26 -3.52 0.87
CA PHE A 144 11.12 -3.03 -0.49
C PHE A 144 12.08 -3.77 -1.43
N ASP A 145 11.56 -4.10 -2.60
CA ASP A 145 12.31 -4.68 -3.71
C ASP A 145 11.89 -3.95 -4.99
N ARG A 146 12.86 -3.62 -5.80
CA ARG A 146 12.67 -2.89 -7.06
C ARG A 146 11.79 -3.63 -8.06
N GLY A 147 11.75 -4.95 -7.93
CA GLY A 147 11.07 -5.83 -8.85
C GLY A 147 11.85 -6.13 -10.12
N PRO A 148 11.23 -6.86 -11.06
CA PRO A 148 11.87 -7.26 -12.31
C PRO A 148 12.13 -6.06 -13.24
N GLU A 149 13.30 -6.03 -13.88
CA GLU A 149 13.70 -4.96 -14.82
C GLU A 149 12.85 -4.89 -16.11
N ASP A 150 12.17 -5.99 -16.46
CA ASP A 150 11.31 -6.10 -17.64
C ASP A 150 9.83 -5.80 -17.37
N VAL A 151 9.52 -5.31 -16.15
CA VAL A 151 8.19 -4.89 -15.71
C VAL A 151 8.19 -3.38 -15.47
N ASP A 152 7.26 -2.67 -16.06
CA ASP A 152 7.14 -1.22 -15.93
C ASP A 152 6.90 -0.80 -14.47
N GLY A 153 7.39 0.39 -14.11
CA GLY A 153 7.40 0.87 -12.73
C GLY A 153 8.55 0.30 -11.90
N GLU A 154 8.72 0.81 -10.69
CA GLU A 154 9.67 0.29 -9.70
C GLU A 154 8.92 -0.05 -8.40
N GLY A 155 9.16 -1.24 -7.85
CA GLY A 155 8.46 -1.71 -6.66
C GLY A 155 7.27 -2.62 -6.98
N ASN A 156 7.39 -3.43 -8.05
CA ASN A 156 6.47 -4.55 -8.28
C ASN A 156 7.07 -5.80 -7.64
N TYR A 157 6.69 -6.10 -6.42
CA TYR A 157 7.22 -7.22 -5.64
C TYR A 157 6.15 -7.81 -4.73
N TYR A 158 6.51 -8.87 -4.02
CA TYR A 158 5.59 -9.50 -3.07
C TYR A 158 6.32 -9.91 -1.79
N TYR A 159 5.56 -9.99 -0.72
CA TYR A 159 6.02 -10.42 0.59
C TYR A 159 5.10 -11.52 1.09
N ASN A 160 5.67 -12.69 1.42
CA ASN A 160 4.89 -13.85 1.84
C ASN A 160 4.77 -13.91 3.36
N VAL A 161 3.54 -14.11 3.82
CA VAL A 161 3.22 -14.42 5.22
C VAL A 161 3.08 -15.93 5.36
N THR A 162 3.76 -16.52 6.33
CA THR A 162 3.77 -17.97 6.55
C THR A 162 3.15 -18.32 7.89
N ASP A 163 2.70 -19.56 8.03
CA ASP A 163 2.32 -20.15 9.32
C ASP A 163 3.53 -20.67 10.09
N ASP A 164 3.30 -21.23 11.27
CA ASP A 164 4.36 -21.77 12.14
C ASP A 164 5.15 -22.93 11.50
N SER A 165 4.59 -23.59 10.51
CA SER A 165 5.26 -24.66 9.73
C SER A 165 6.15 -24.11 8.60
N GLY A 166 6.07 -22.80 8.33
CA GLY A 166 6.75 -22.15 7.21
C GLY A 166 5.96 -22.23 5.91
N LYS A 167 4.71 -22.70 5.93
CA LYS A 167 3.84 -22.71 4.74
C LYS A 167 3.32 -21.30 4.48
N ILE A 168 3.41 -20.83 3.24
CA ILE A 168 2.85 -19.56 2.80
C ILE A 168 1.31 -19.66 2.89
N ILE A 169 0.70 -18.72 3.63
CA ILE A 169 -0.75 -18.65 3.86
C ILE A 169 -1.38 -17.40 3.26
N MET A 170 -0.57 -16.38 2.98
CA MET A 170 -0.96 -15.14 2.32
C MET A 170 0.22 -14.49 1.64
N SER A 171 -0.04 -13.74 0.58
CA SER A 171 0.95 -12.89 -0.07
C SER A 171 0.48 -11.44 -0.09
N LEU A 172 1.37 -10.51 0.26
CA LEU A 172 1.15 -9.08 0.10
C LEU A 172 1.78 -8.67 -1.23
N MET A 173 0.95 -8.25 -2.19
CA MET A 173 1.39 -7.83 -3.53
C MET A 173 1.57 -6.32 -3.51
N MET A 174 2.81 -5.85 -3.66
CA MET A 174 3.17 -4.45 -3.78
C MET A 174 3.30 -4.12 -5.26
N MET A 175 2.59 -3.10 -5.72
CA MET A 175 2.56 -2.77 -7.15
C MET A 175 2.67 -1.27 -7.36
N ASP A 176 3.57 -0.86 -8.24
CA ASP A 176 3.68 0.52 -8.68
C ASP A 176 2.51 0.84 -9.63
N SER A 177 1.60 1.70 -9.21
CA SER A 177 0.47 2.15 -10.04
C SER A 177 0.87 3.23 -11.05
N ASN A 178 2.17 3.43 -11.26
CA ASN A 178 2.76 4.47 -12.09
C ASN A 178 2.42 5.89 -11.61
N MET A 179 2.49 6.90 -12.46
CA MET A 179 2.26 8.30 -12.06
C MET A 179 1.24 8.98 -12.97
N TYR A 180 1.70 9.42 -14.15
CA TYR A 180 0.91 10.15 -15.12
C TYR A 180 0.96 9.46 -16.47
N TYR A 181 -0.22 9.24 -17.04
CA TYR A 181 -0.33 8.67 -18.38
C TYR A 181 0.13 9.68 -19.41
N ARG A 182 1.00 9.23 -20.28
CA ARG A 182 1.46 10.00 -21.42
C ARG A 182 1.07 9.29 -22.71
N ASP A 183 0.18 9.92 -23.46
CA ASP A 183 -0.29 9.38 -24.73
C ASP A 183 0.91 9.09 -25.66
N PRO A 184 1.10 7.85 -26.10
CA PRO A 184 2.28 7.46 -26.88
C PRO A 184 2.27 8.05 -28.29
N VAL A 185 1.14 8.54 -28.80
CA VAL A 185 1.01 9.11 -30.14
C VAL A 185 1.21 10.62 -30.13
N THR A 186 0.58 11.31 -29.18
CA THR A 186 0.62 12.77 -29.09
C THR A 186 1.69 13.29 -28.16
N GLY A 187 2.16 12.46 -27.22
CA GLY A 187 3.09 12.82 -26.16
C GLY A 187 2.48 13.78 -25.11
N GLN A 188 1.17 13.93 -25.09
CA GLN A 188 0.45 14.76 -24.13
C GLN A 188 0.13 13.95 -22.86
N ASP A 189 0.15 14.63 -21.72
CA ASP A 189 -0.29 14.05 -20.46
C ASP A 189 -1.84 13.98 -20.46
N ASP A 190 -2.40 12.83 -20.06
CA ASP A 190 -3.83 12.55 -20.01
C ASP A 190 -4.26 11.95 -18.65
N GLY A 191 -3.95 12.69 -17.60
CA GLY A 191 -4.32 12.31 -16.24
C GLY A 191 -3.37 11.30 -15.61
N TYR A 192 -3.90 10.54 -14.65
CA TYR A 192 -3.14 9.51 -13.95
C TYR A 192 -2.98 8.26 -14.82
N ASP A 193 -1.89 7.55 -14.60
CA ASP A 193 -1.59 6.30 -15.28
C ASP A 193 -2.36 5.12 -14.65
N CYS A 194 -2.21 3.94 -15.23
CA CYS A 194 -2.82 2.68 -14.81
C CYS A 194 -1.78 1.56 -14.83
N PHE A 195 -2.18 0.34 -14.50
CA PHE A 195 -1.31 -0.82 -14.61
C PHE A 195 -1.09 -1.19 -16.09
N HIS A 196 0.17 -1.38 -16.46
CA HIS A 196 0.54 -1.77 -17.82
C HIS A 196 0.43 -3.29 -18.03
N GLU A 197 0.33 -3.72 -19.28
CA GLU A 197 0.16 -5.13 -19.64
C GLU A 197 1.24 -6.05 -19.03
N ASN A 198 2.50 -5.60 -18.99
CA ASN A 198 3.58 -6.38 -18.40
C ASN A 198 3.51 -6.48 -16.88
N GLN A 199 2.97 -5.48 -16.19
CA GLN A 199 2.68 -5.53 -14.75
C GLN A 199 1.56 -6.53 -14.46
N ILE A 200 0.49 -6.54 -15.27
CA ILE A 200 -0.62 -7.48 -15.16
C ILE A 200 -0.15 -8.91 -15.39
N ALA A 201 0.68 -9.11 -16.44
CA ALA A 201 1.27 -10.41 -16.73
C ALA A 201 2.21 -10.88 -15.59
N TRP A 202 2.99 -9.99 -15.01
CA TRP A 202 3.84 -10.27 -13.85
C TRP A 202 2.99 -10.68 -12.64
N TYR A 203 1.92 -9.95 -12.35
CA TYR A 203 1.00 -10.28 -11.25
C TYR A 203 0.41 -11.68 -11.43
N GLU A 204 -0.15 -12.00 -12.59
CA GLU A 204 -0.73 -13.31 -12.88
C GLU A 204 0.32 -14.43 -12.74
N LYS A 205 1.49 -14.26 -13.34
CA LYS A 205 2.60 -15.21 -13.26
C LYS A 205 3.04 -15.44 -11.82
N THR A 206 3.12 -14.37 -11.02
CA THR A 206 3.53 -14.43 -9.61
C THR A 206 2.52 -15.20 -8.78
N ILE A 207 1.22 -14.90 -8.89
CA ILE A 207 0.16 -15.61 -8.18
C ILE A 207 0.17 -17.10 -8.51
N LYS A 208 0.29 -17.47 -9.78
CA LYS A 208 0.37 -18.87 -10.23
C LYS A 208 1.63 -19.57 -9.72
N SER A 209 2.76 -18.87 -9.75
CA SER A 209 4.03 -19.42 -9.24
C SER A 209 3.97 -19.71 -7.74
N ILE A 210 3.40 -18.79 -6.94
CA ILE A 210 3.20 -19.02 -5.51
C ILE A 210 2.29 -20.21 -5.29
N ALA A 211 1.16 -20.31 -6.01
CA ALA A 211 0.23 -21.42 -5.93
C ALA A 211 0.90 -22.77 -6.27
N GLN A 212 1.66 -22.81 -7.37
CA GLN A 212 2.41 -24.00 -7.77
C GLN A 212 3.41 -24.42 -6.68
N ASN A 213 4.13 -23.47 -6.09
CA ASN A 213 5.15 -23.74 -5.06
C ASN A 213 4.51 -24.24 -3.74
N VAL A 214 3.35 -23.69 -3.35
CA VAL A 214 2.70 -24.02 -2.08
C VAL A 214 1.83 -25.25 -2.17
N ASN A 215 1.05 -25.36 -3.25
CA ASN A 215 -0.02 -26.36 -3.39
C ASN A 215 0.28 -27.43 -4.47
N GLY A 216 1.34 -27.26 -5.26
CA GLY A 216 1.65 -28.13 -6.40
C GLY A 216 0.70 -27.98 -7.59
N ASP A 217 -0.15 -26.97 -7.57
CA ASP A 217 -1.15 -26.67 -8.61
C ASP A 217 -1.31 -25.14 -8.73
N GLU A 218 -0.97 -24.59 -9.89
CA GLU A 218 -1.06 -23.16 -10.17
C GLU A 218 -2.46 -22.57 -10.08
N ASN A 219 -3.51 -23.41 -10.15
CA ASN A 219 -4.90 -23.01 -10.05
C ASN A 219 -5.43 -23.02 -8.60
N GLN A 220 -4.70 -23.60 -7.67
CA GLN A 220 -5.02 -23.56 -6.24
C GLN A 220 -4.35 -22.36 -5.58
N VAL A 221 -4.83 -21.16 -5.90
CA VAL A 221 -4.19 -19.91 -5.49
C VAL A 221 -4.13 -19.73 -3.98
N VAL A 222 -3.03 -19.14 -3.52
CA VAL A 222 -2.88 -18.66 -2.13
C VAL A 222 -3.58 -17.29 -2.04
N PRO A 223 -4.31 -16.99 -0.94
CA PRO A 223 -4.88 -15.66 -0.74
C PRO A 223 -3.83 -14.56 -0.81
N SER A 224 -4.18 -13.41 -1.36
CA SER A 224 -3.32 -12.23 -1.39
C SER A 224 -4.06 -10.94 -1.04
N LEU A 225 -3.30 -9.92 -0.67
CA LEU A 225 -3.74 -8.53 -0.57
C LEU A 225 -2.90 -7.70 -1.55
N ALA A 226 -3.51 -6.73 -2.19
CA ALA A 226 -2.85 -5.87 -3.17
C ALA A 226 -2.74 -4.44 -2.62
N PHE A 227 -1.54 -3.86 -2.74
CA PHE A 227 -1.22 -2.51 -2.28
C PHE A 227 -0.63 -1.71 -3.44
N PHE A 228 -1.19 -0.54 -3.67
CA PHE A 228 -0.78 0.39 -4.72
C PHE A 228 -1.18 1.80 -4.30
N HIS A 229 -0.78 2.83 -5.05
CA HIS A 229 -1.08 4.21 -4.68
C HIS A 229 -2.33 4.75 -5.37
N ILE A 230 -2.31 4.87 -6.70
CA ILE A 230 -3.44 5.42 -7.47
C ILE A 230 -4.56 4.36 -7.53
N PRO A 231 -5.79 4.71 -7.12
CA PRO A 231 -6.91 3.76 -7.15
C PRO A 231 -7.21 3.24 -8.57
N MET A 232 -7.56 1.96 -8.68
CA MET A 232 -8.14 1.42 -9.93
C MET A 232 -9.51 2.04 -10.21
N ARG A 233 -9.95 2.01 -11.48
CA ARG A 233 -11.23 2.60 -11.93
C ARG A 233 -12.46 2.03 -11.21
N GLU A 234 -12.38 0.81 -10.73
CA GLU A 234 -13.47 0.16 -9.99
C GLU A 234 -13.81 0.87 -8.67
N TYR A 235 -12.89 1.62 -8.10
CA TYR A 235 -13.18 2.48 -6.94
C TYR A 235 -14.21 3.57 -7.24
N LEU A 236 -14.37 4.00 -8.52
CA LEU A 236 -15.41 4.96 -8.94
C LEU A 236 -16.83 4.47 -8.61
N THR A 237 -17.07 3.19 -8.75
CA THR A 237 -18.39 2.57 -8.57
C THR A 237 -18.50 1.70 -7.34
N GLY A 238 -17.37 1.25 -6.79
CA GLY A 238 -17.29 0.33 -5.66
C GLY A 238 -18.05 0.86 -4.43
N TYR A 239 -17.74 2.10 -4.03
CA TYR A 239 -18.40 2.74 -2.88
C TYR A 239 -19.93 2.85 -3.05
N GLU A 240 -20.40 3.33 -4.19
CA GLU A 240 -21.83 3.50 -4.43
C GLU A 240 -22.56 2.15 -4.52
N THR A 241 -21.91 1.15 -5.09
CA THR A 241 -22.42 -0.23 -5.14
C THR A 241 -22.51 -0.84 -3.73
N ALA A 242 -21.47 -0.69 -2.94
CA ALA A 242 -21.44 -1.17 -1.57
C ALA A 242 -22.50 -0.45 -0.71
N LYS A 243 -22.62 0.87 -0.85
CA LYS A 243 -23.63 1.67 -0.17
C LYS A 243 -25.05 1.21 -0.51
N LYS A 244 -25.34 0.99 -1.79
CA LYS A 244 -26.64 0.48 -2.26
C LYS A 244 -26.95 -0.91 -1.68
N ASN A 245 -25.94 -1.75 -1.51
CA ASN A 245 -26.08 -3.10 -1.03
C ASN A 245 -25.95 -3.22 0.51
N GLY A 246 -25.73 -2.09 1.22
CA GLY A 246 -25.51 -2.10 2.67
C GLY A 246 -24.19 -2.75 3.09
N ALA A 247 -23.17 -2.71 2.22
CA ALA A 247 -21.89 -3.39 2.40
C ALA A 247 -20.74 -2.45 2.76
N ILE A 248 -20.99 -1.18 3.13
CA ILE A 248 -19.95 -0.30 3.67
C ILE A 248 -19.63 -0.77 5.09
N LEU A 249 -18.38 -1.13 5.31
CA LEU A 249 -17.92 -1.64 6.60
C LEU A 249 -17.51 -0.51 7.53
N ASP A 250 -16.78 0.49 7.02
CA ASP A 250 -16.30 1.62 7.83
C ASP A 250 -15.92 2.82 6.96
N GLY A 251 -15.77 3.99 7.59
CA GLY A 251 -15.22 5.20 7.00
C GLY A 251 -16.20 6.04 6.18
N ALA A 252 -15.65 6.93 5.37
CA ALA A 252 -16.42 7.87 4.55
C ALA A 252 -15.73 8.21 3.23
N LYS A 253 -16.52 8.38 2.17
CA LYS A 253 -16.10 8.96 0.90
C LYS A 253 -16.43 10.45 0.91
N LEU A 254 -15.41 11.31 0.98
CA LEU A 254 -15.55 12.75 1.16
C LEU A 254 -15.09 13.56 -0.06
N GLU A 255 -14.50 12.90 -1.06
CA GLU A 255 -14.11 13.50 -2.34
C GLU A 255 -14.33 12.52 -3.50
N ALA A 256 -14.09 12.99 -4.72
CA ALA A 256 -14.10 12.13 -5.91
C ALA A 256 -12.97 11.10 -5.80
N VAL A 257 -13.12 9.98 -6.51
CA VAL A 257 -12.00 9.06 -6.71
C VAL A 257 -11.18 9.59 -7.89
N TYR A 258 -9.91 9.86 -7.64
CA TYR A 258 -8.96 10.30 -8.66
C TYR A 258 -8.16 9.10 -9.15
N CYS A 259 -8.57 8.54 -10.27
CA CYS A 259 -7.96 7.38 -10.91
C CYS A 259 -7.62 7.68 -12.36
N SER A 260 -7.01 6.73 -13.06
CA SER A 260 -6.75 6.83 -14.51
C SER A 260 -8.02 7.07 -15.32
N ASN A 261 -7.89 7.80 -16.43
CA ASN A 261 -8.90 7.86 -17.48
C ASN A 261 -8.90 6.59 -18.36
N HIS A 262 -7.81 5.82 -18.29
CA HIS A 262 -7.59 4.62 -19.07
C HIS A 262 -8.01 3.38 -18.30
N ASP A 263 -8.60 2.43 -18.99
CA ASP A 263 -8.94 1.12 -18.43
C ASP A 263 -7.75 0.18 -18.55
N ASP A 264 -7.56 -0.64 -17.53
CA ASP A 264 -6.63 -1.75 -17.55
C ASP A 264 -7.35 -3.05 -17.15
N GLU A 265 -6.70 -4.19 -17.34
CA GLU A 265 -7.29 -5.50 -17.03
C GLU A 265 -6.86 -6.05 -15.66
N MET A 266 -6.25 -5.22 -14.81
CA MET A 266 -5.74 -5.68 -13.50
C MET A 266 -6.85 -6.21 -12.60
N PHE A 267 -7.94 -5.46 -12.45
CA PHE A 267 -9.07 -5.90 -11.61
C PHE A 267 -9.72 -7.19 -12.11
N GLU A 268 -9.99 -7.29 -13.42
CA GLU A 268 -10.59 -8.50 -13.99
C GLU A 268 -9.63 -9.70 -13.90
N THR A 269 -8.31 -9.46 -13.97
CA THR A 269 -7.30 -10.49 -13.74
C THR A 269 -7.29 -10.94 -12.28
N MET A 270 -7.32 -10.01 -11.30
CA MET A 270 -7.45 -10.33 -9.87
C MET A 270 -8.69 -11.16 -9.59
N LYS A 271 -9.82 -10.75 -10.15
CA LYS A 271 -11.11 -11.43 -10.00
C LYS A 271 -11.11 -12.83 -10.63
N ARG A 272 -10.57 -12.97 -11.83
CA ARG A 272 -10.46 -14.24 -12.54
C ARG A 272 -9.58 -15.25 -11.79
N LEU A 273 -8.45 -14.78 -11.25
CA LEU A 273 -7.55 -15.64 -10.46
C LEU A 273 -8.12 -15.97 -9.07
N GLY A 274 -8.86 -15.05 -8.48
CA GLY A 274 -9.50 -15.23 -7.17
C GLY A 274 -8.53 -15.27 -5.98
N SER A 275 -7.25 -14.91 -6.16
CA SER A 275 -6.25 -14.82 -5.10
C SER A 275 -6.45 -13.58 -4.24
N THR A 276 -6.53 -12.39 -4.87
CA THR A 276 -6.66 -11.11 -4.15
C THR A 276 -7.99 -11.02 -3.39
N LYS A 277 -7.91 -10.79 -2.09
CA LYS A 277 -9.05 -10.68 -1.16
C LYS A 277 -9.33 -9.25 -0.72
N GLY A 278 -8.40 -8.34 -0.98
CA GLY A 278 -8.54 -6.92 -0.70
C GLY A 278 -7.52 -6.11 -1.45
N CYS A 279 -7.93 -4.90 -1.86
CA CYS A 279 -7.09 -3.90 -2.51
C CYS A 279 -7.03 -2.66 -1.63
N PHE A 280 -5.84 -2.10 -1.47
CA PHE A 280 -5.55 -0.97 -0.59
C PHE A 280 -4.83 0.10 -1.39
N ALA A 281 -5.48 1.26 -1.53
CA ALA A 281 -4.94 2.41 -2.25
C ALA A 281 -4.71 3.60 -1.32
N GLY A 282 -3.96 4.59 -1.81
CA GLY A 282 -3.80 5.93 -1.24
C GLY A 282 -4.42 6.98 -2.14
N HIS A 283 -3.68 8.12 -2.33
CA HIS A 283 -3.92 9.15 -3.32
C HIS A 283 -5.10 10.09 -3.01
N ASP A 284 -6.25 9.56 -2.64
CA ASP A 284 -7.44 10.34 -2.31
C ASP A 284 -7.39 10.75 -0.82
N HIS A 285 -6.97 11.98 -0.53
CA HIS A 285 -6.65 12.41 0.84
C HIS A 285 -7.86 12.50 1.78
N MET A 286 -9.07 12.63 1.23
CA MET A 286 -10.30 12.78 2.00
C MET A 286 -11.14 11.49 2.03
N ASN A 287 -10.74 10.46 1.30
CA ASN A 287 -11.41 9.17 1.28
C ASN A 287 -10.76 8.21 2.30
N ASN A 288 -11.57 7.58 3.13
CA ASN A 288 -11.09 6.65 4.17
C ASN A 288 -12.11 5.53 4.42
N TYR A 289 -12.65 4.95 3.35
CA TYR A 289 -13.70 3.95 3.46
C TYR A 289 -13.21 2.53 3.15
N THR A 290 -13.91 1.57 3.73
CA THR A 290 -13.78 0.14 3.43
C THR A 290 -15.13 -0.43 2.99
N VAL A 291 -15.15 -1.17 1.90
CA VAL A 291 -16.34 -1.79 1.29
C VAL A 291 -16.12 -3.27 1.03
#